data_ae0cde6308633bb73eb0924fb599c28d
#
_entry.id   ae0cde6308633bb73eb0924fb599c28d
#
_cell.length_a   1.000
_cell.length_b   1.000
_cell.length_c   1.000
_cell.angle_alpha   90.00
_cell.angle_beta   90.00
_cell.angle_gamma   90.00
#
_symmetry.space_group_name_H-M   'P 1'
#
loop_
_entity.id
_entity.type
_entity.pdbx_description
1 polymer ?
#
loop_
_entity_poly.entity_id
_entity_poly.type
_entity_poly.pdbx_seq_one_letter_code
_entity_poly.pdbx_strand_id
1 'polypeptide(L)'
;MEIKFSSSFRRSFRKQTRKHAQLEASFWEQLELFIENLFHPALRTHRLSGKLKGLWSFSIRYDMRVVSTFLKEKPKRALLIVMGTHDEVY
;
A
#
# COMPACT_ATOMS: atom_id res chain seq x y z
N MET A 1 -13.74 -5.41 2.81
CA MET A 1 -13.04 -4.15 3.14
C MET A 1 -13.02 -3.26 1.92
N GLU A 2 -13.39 -2.03 2.07
CA GLU A 2 -13.32 -1.04 0.99
C GLU A 2 -11.92 -0.43 0.92
N ILE A 3 -11.47 -0.15 -0.30
CA ILE A 3 -10.18 0.50 -0.53
C ILE A 3 -10.41 1.89 -1.11
N LYS A 4 -9.74 2.88 -0.53
CA LYS A 4 -9.72 4.24 -1.03
C LYS A 4 -8.29 4.63 -1.41
N PHE A 5 -8.17 5.46 -2.42
CA PHE A 5 -6.87 5.92 -2.93
C PHE A 5 -6.75 7.42 -2.71
N SER A 6 -5.73 7.85 -1.99
CA SER A 6 -5.48 9.28 -1.81
C SER A 6 -4.94 9.90 -3.10
N SER A 7 -4.97 11.21 -3.17
CA SER A 7 -4.37 11.93 -4.31
C SER A 7 -2.87 11.66 -4.41
N SER A 8 -2.18 11.64 -3.28
CA SER A 8 -0.74 11.35 -3.26
C SER A 8 -0.46 9.92 -3.69
N PHE A 9 -1.34 8.95 -3.32
CA PHE A 9 -1.19 7.58 -3.80
C PHE A 9 -1.32 7.54 -5.32
N ARG A 10 -2.33 8.19 -5.87
CA ARG A 10 -2.57 8.18 -7.32
C ARG A 10 -1.38 8.74 -8.09
N ARG A 11 -0.77 9.81 -7.59
CA ARG A 11 0.42 10.40 -8.20
C ARG A 11 1.61 9.46 -8.13
N SER A 12 1.87 8.88 -6.96
CA SER A 12 2.99 7.97 -6.78
C SER A 12 2.81 6.69 -7.59
N PHE A 13 1.60 6.16 -7.63
CA PHE A 13 1.28 4.97 -8.42
C PHE A 13 1.59 5.20 -9.91
N ARG A 14 1.14 6.32 -10.44
CA ARG A 14 1.37 6.69 -11.83
C ARG A 14 2.86 6.83 -12.14
N LYS A 15 3.58 7.49 -11.24
CA LYS A 15 5.03 7.67 -11.36
C LYS A 15 5.76 6.33 -11.39
N GLN A 16 5.43 5.44 -10.46
CA GLN A 16 6.12 4.15 -10.32
C GLN A 16 5.77 3.18 -11.47
N THR A 17 4.51 3.09 -11.83
CA THR A 17 4.08 2.17 -12.89
C THR A 17 4.52 2.62 -14.27
N ARG A 18 4.75 3.92 -14.47
CA ARG A 18 5.27 4.43 -15.72
C ARG A 18 6.66 3.87 -16.02
N LYS A 19 7.45 3.64 -15.01
CA LYS A 19 8.82 3.10 -15.12
C LYS A 19 8.84 1.59 -15.30
N HIS A 20 7.83 0.89 -14.77
CA HIS A 20 7.80 -0.58 -14.71
C HIS A 20 6.40 -1.10 -14.99
N ALA A 21 6.19 -1.56 -16.22
CA ALA A 21 4.87 -2.04 -16.65
C ALA A 21 4.32 -3.19 -15.80
N GLN A 22 5.20 -4.11 -15.37
CA GLN A 22 4.78 -5.26 -14.57
C GLN A 22 4.40 -4.89 -13.14
N LEU A 23 4.80 -3.73 -12.68
CA LEU A 23 4.52 -3.27 -11.32
C LEU A 23 3.02 -3.07 -11.10
N GLU A 24 2.32 -2.60 -12.11
CA GLU A 24 0.87 -2.42 -12.01
C GLU A 24 0.15 -3.75 -11.77
N ALA A 25 0.51 -4.78 -12.53
CA ALA A 25 -0.07 -6.12 -12.35
C ALA A 25 0.24 -6.66 -10.96
N SER A 26 1.49 -6.50 -10.49
CA SER A 26 1.88 -6.93 -9.15
C SER A 26 1.10 -6.19 -8.07
N PHE A 27 0.85 -4.90 -8.26
CA PHE A 27 0.06 -4.12 -7.31
C PHE A 27 -1.36 -4.70 -7.16
N TRP A 28 -2.03 -4.96 -8.27
CA TRP A 28 -3.41 -5.48 -8.22
C TRP A 28 -3.48 -6.87 -7.59
N GLU A 29 -2.49 -7.72 -7.86
CA GLU A 29 -2.41 -9.04 -7.22
C GLU A 29 -2.25 -8.92 -5.71
N GLN A 30 -1.33 -8.06 -5.26
CA GLN A 30 -1.08 -7.87 -3.83
C GLN A 30 -2.26 -7.18 -3.15
N LEU A 31 -2.94 -6.26 -3.83
CA LEU A 31 -4.13 -5.61 -3.29
C LEU A 31 -5.25 -6.62 -3.07
N GLU A 32 -5.42 -7.57 -3.96
CA GLU A 32 -6.40 -8.64 -3.80
C GLU A 32 -6.12 -9.46 -2.54
N LEU A 33 -4.86 -9.84 -2.32
CA LEU A 33 -4.46 -10.52 -1.09
C LEU A 33 -4.72 -9.66 0.13
N PHE A 34 -4.42 -8.38 0.05
CA PHE A 34 -4.61 -7.43 1.16
C PHE A 34 -6.09 -7.36 1.57
N ILE A 35 -6.98 -7.35 0.60
CA ILE A 35 -8.42 -7.31 0.86
C ILE A 35 -8.90 -8.62 1.50
N GLU A 36 -8.41 -9.75 1.03
CA GLU A 36 -8.81 -11.07 1.53
C GLU A 36 -8.20 -11.39 2.89
N ASN A 37 -6.92 -11.10 3.05
CA ASN A 37 -6.18 -11.40 4.27
C ASN A 37 -5.00 -10.45 4.40
N LEU A 38 -5.22 -9.37 5.11
CA LEU A 38 -4.23 -8.31 5.21
C LEU A 38 -2.91 -8.74 5.88
N PHE A 39 -2.91 -9.85 6.59
CA PHE A 39 -1.69 -10.40 7.19
C PHE A 39 -1.12 -11.60 6.43
N HIS A 40 -1.53 -11.78 5.17
CA HIS A 40 -0.93 -12.83 4.34
C HIS A 40 0.59 -12.63 4.28
N PRO A 41 1.39 -13.71 4.48
CA PRO A 41 2.86 -13.58 4.57
C PRO A 41 3.51 -12.87 3.38
N ALA A 42 2.96 -13.03 2.17
CA ALA A 42 3.52 -12.42 0.97
C ALA A 42 3.46 -10.89 0.99
N LEU A 43 2.59 -10.30 1.83
CA LEU A 43 2.42 -8.85 1.92
C LEU A 43 3.41 -8.21 2.89
N ARG A 44 3.92 -8.95 3.86
CA ARG A 44 4.77 -8.41 4.93
C ARG A 44 4.16 -7.18 5.59
N THR A 45 2.86 -7.23 5.82
CA THR A 45 2.11 -6.12 6.43
C THR A 45 2.62 -5.87 7.85
N HIS A 46 2.98 -4.62 8.14
CA HIS A 46 3.44 -4.27 9.47
C HIS A 46 3.13 -2.81 9.80
N ARG A 47 3.08 -2.52 11.09
CA ARG A 47 2.89 -1.16 11.59
C ARG A 47 4.19 -0.38 11.45
N LEU A 48 4.05 0.91 11.16
CA LEU A 48 5.18 1.83 11.14
C LEU A 48 5.29 2.54 12.48
N SER A 49 6.47 3.08 12.78
CA SER A 49 6.74 3.72 14.06
C SER A 49 7.29 5.13 13.84
N GLY A 50 7.58 5.83 14.94
CA GLY A 50 8.12 7.18 14.90
C GLY A 50 7.13 8.16 14.28
N LYS A 51 7.60 8.94 13.32
CA LYS A 51 6.77 9.95 12.63
C LYS A 51 5.62 9.35 11.84
N LEU A 52 5.71 8.05 11.51
CA LEU A 52 4.71 7.36 10.72
C LEU A 52 3.79 6.49 11.58
N LYS A 53 3.80 6.71 12.89
CA LYS A 53 2.94 5.98 13.82
C LYS A 53 1.47 6.10 13.39
N GLY A 54 0.78 4.97 13.41
CA GLY A 54 -0.62 4.91 12.97
C GLY A 54 -0.78 4.51 11.51
N LEU A 55 0.33 4.42 10.78
CA LEU A 55 0.33 3.96 9.40
C LEU A 55 0.84 2.52 9.32
N TRP A 56 0.53 1.88 8.21
CA TRP A 56 0.90 0.50 7.93
C TRP A 56 1.58 0.42 6.58
N SER A 57 2.39 -0.60 6.37
CA SER A 57 3.06 -0.82 5.10
C SER A 57 2.83 -2.25 4.63
N PHE A 58 2.65 -2.45 3.34
CA PHE A 58 2.68 -3.79 2.75
C PHE A 58 3.49 -3.78 1.46
N SER A 59 4.09 -4.94 1.15
CA SER A 59 5.00 -5.08 0.02
C SER A 59 4.23 -5.39 -1.26
N ILE A 60 4.66 -4.78 -2.35
CA ILE A 60 4.14 -5.07 -3.67
C ILE A 60 5.09 -6.01 -4.40
N ARG A 61 6.34 -5.58 -4.58
CA ARG A 61 7.34 -6.34 -5.32
C ARG A 61 8.72 -5.74 -5.00
N TYR A 62 9.70 -6.61 -4.75
CA TYR A 62 11.06 -6.18 -4.42
C TYR A 62 11.02 -5.16 -3.27
N ASP A 63 11.56 -3.97 -3.49
CA ASP A 63 11.57 -2.89 -2.50
C ASP A 63 10.34 -1.97 -2.58
N MET A 64 9.42 -2.24 -3.50
CA MET A 64 8.22 -1.41 -3.69
C MET A 64 7.19 -1.70 -2.61
N ARG A 65 6.73 -0.64 -1.94
CA ARG A 65 5.80 -0.73 -0.81
C ARG A 65 4.66 0.24 -0.94
N VAL A 66 3.55 -0.08 -0.27
CA VAL A 66 2.41 0.82 -0.15
C VAL A 66 2.22 1.16 1.32
N VAL A 67 2.12 2.45 1.62
CA VAL A 67 1.79 2.93 2.96
C VAL A 67 0.28 3.19 3.00
N SER A 68 -0.36 2.69 4.04
CA SER A 68 -1.81 2.77 4.20
C SER A 68 -2.20 3.07 5.63
N THR A 69 -3.44 3.47 5.83
CA THR A 69 -4.05 3.57 7.14
C THR A 69 -5.44 2.96 7.09
N PHE A 70 -5.96 2.57 8.25
CA PHE A 70 -7.30 2.02 8.36
C PHE A 70 -8.24 3.06 8.96
N LEU A 71 -9.38 3.27 8.31
CA LEU A 71 -10.39 4.16 8.82
C LEU A 71 -11.28 3.38 9.77
N LYS A 72 -11.61 3.98 10.91
CA LYS A 72 -12.39 3.33 11.98
C LYS A 72 -13.90 3.33 11.73
N GLU A 73 -14.28 3.51 10.49
CA GLU A 73 -15.68 3.55 10.11
C GLU A 73 -16.20 2.15 9.76
N LYS A 74 -17.50 2.00 9.72
CA LYS A 74 -18.15 0.81 9.19
C LYS A 74 -18.83 1.18 7.87
N PRO A 75 -18.61 0.42 6.77
CA PRO A 75 -17.74 -0.77 6.70
C PRO A 75 -16.26 -0.41 6.85
N LYS A 76 -15.47 -1.42 7.18
CA LYS A 76 -14.03 -1.28 7.33
C LYS A 76 -13.41 -0.76 6.03
N ARG A 77 -12.55 0.24 6.14
CA ARG A 77 -11.91 0.88 4.98
C ARG A 77 -10.41 1.02 5.19
N ALA A 78 -9.67 0.87 4.10
CA ALA A 78 -8.25 1.18 4.07
C ALA A 78 -8.02 2.31 3.08
N LEU A 79 -7.22 3.29 3.48
CA LEU A 79 -6.81 4.40 2.62
C LEU A 79 -5.36 4.17 2.23
N LEU A 80 -5.10 4.00 0.94
CA LEU A 80 -3.74 3.90 0.42
C LEU A 80 -3.20 5.31 0.22
N ILE A 81 -2.03 5.58 0.81
CA ILE A 81 -1.50 6.94 0.93
C ILE A 81 -0.40 7.23 -0.08
N VAL A 82 0.56 6.30 -0.24
CA VAL A 82 1.69 6.48 -1.15
C VAL A 82 2.28 5.14 -1.51
N MET A 83 2.84 5.03 -2.72
CA MET A 83 3.60 3.87 -3.17
C MET A 83 4.99 4.31 -3.57
N GLY A 84 6.01 3.58 -3.10
CA GLY A 84 7.39 3.89 -3.42
C GLY A 84 8.34 2.88 -2.80
N THR A 85 9.64 3.11 -3.00
CA THR A 85 10.66 2.31 -2.37
C THR A 85 10.75 2.67 -0.88
N HIS A 86 11.47 1.87 -0.11
CA HIS A 86 11.67 2.11 1.31
C HIS A 86 12.14 3.55 1.56
N ASP A 87 13.15 4.01 0.81
CA ASP A 87 13.71 5.34 1.00
C ASP A 87 12.77 6.46 0.56
N GLU A 88 11.86 6.18 -0.38
CA GLU A 88 10.91 7.16 -0.86
C GLU A 88 9.72 7.36 0.09
N VAL A 89 9.32 6.32 0.81
CA VAL A 89 8.09 6.37 1.63
C VAL A 89 8.38 6.48 3.13
N TYR A 90 9.57 6.17 3.55
CA TYR A 90 10.03 6.27 4.95
C TYR A 90 11.09 7.35 5.09
#